data_4af9ed5af836befc494512af9d36a194
#
_entry.id   4af9ed5af836befc494512af9d36a194
#
_cell.length_a   1.000
_cell.length_b   1.000
_cell.length_c   1.000
_cell.angle_alpha   90.00
_cell.angle_beta   90.00
_cell.angle_gamma   90.00
#
_symmetry.space_group_name_H-M   'P 1'
#
loop_
_entity.id
_entity.type
_entity.pdbx_description
1 polymer ?
#
loop_
_entity_poly.entity_id
_entity_poly.type
_entity_poly.pdbx_seq_one_letter_code
_entity_poly.pdbx_strand_id
1 'polypeptide(L)'
;MSTNSIAVVTGAGSGIGKSIAESFAAQGTTVIAADLDLDAAKRTAEAAPAIVPMSVDVADRATVDALRDAVTADVGVPDILVNAAGWDRTDQFLNATTEFAEKVVAINYLGPVHMASAFLPGMVEASTSDDWQGGRVINLASDAGRVGSAGETIYAGAKGGVIALSKSLAREMARYRITVNAVCPGPTDTPLFQAQPDKLKEALVKAIPFRRLARPDEVAAPVLFFASPMASFITGQVISVSGGLTMAG
;
A
#
# COMPACT_ATOMS: atom_id res chain seq x y z
N MET A 1 14.66 3.67 11.96
CA MET A 1 14.16 2.28 12.14
C MET A 1 15.24 1.46 12.84
N SER A 2 14.91 0.31 13.44
CA SER A 2 15.98 -0.58 13.94
C SER A 2 16.76 -1.12 12.74
N THR A 3 18.05 -1.40 12.93
CA THR A 3 18.94 -1.90 11.87
C THR A 3 18.59 -3.30 11.34
N ASN A 4 17.50 -3.92 11.83
CA ASN A 4 17.05 -5.27 11.47
C ASN A 4 15.55 -5.32 11.10
N SER A 5 14.90 -4.20 10.76
CA SER A 5 13.48 -4.21 10.39
C SER A 5 13.28 -4.87 9.02
N ILE A 6 12.19 -5.64 8.92
CA ILE A 6 11.75 -6.32 7.69
C ILE A 6 10.43 -5.69 7.22
N ALA A 7 10.39 -5.25 5.98
CA ALA A 7 9.19 -4.71 5.35
C ALA A 7 8.74 -5.56 4.16
N VAL A 8 7.45 -5.88 4.11
CA VAL A 8 6.82 -6.45 2.90
C VAL A 8 6.05 -5.33 2.21
N VAL A 9 6.37 -5.07 0.94
CA VAL A 9 5.72 -4.03 0.12
C VAL A 9 5.12 -4.69 -1.12
N THR A 10 3.80 -4.65 -1.26
CA THR A 10 3.11 -5.16 -2.46
C THR A 10 3.02 -4.09 -3.54
N GLY A 11 2.95 -4.49 -4.81
CA GLY A 11 2.99 -3.55 -5.94
C GLY A 11 4.35 -2.84 -6.07
N ALA A 12 5.42 -3.48 -5.59
CA ALA A 12 6.74 -2.88 -5.50
C ALA A 12 7.52 -2.85 -6.83
N GLY A 13 6.95 -3.37 -7.92
CA GLY A 13 7.59 -3.35 -9.24
C GLY A 13 7.52 -1.98 -9.94
N SER A 14 6.64 -1.07 -9.53
CA SER A 14 6.47 0.23 -10.19
C SER A 14 5.88 1.32 -9.27
N GLY A 15 5.90 2.56 -9.73
CA GLY A 15 5.18 3.69 -9.16
C GLY A 15 5.43 3.91 -7.67
N ILE A 16 4.35 4.04 -6.90
CA ILE A 16 4.41 4.33 -5.46
C ILE A 16 5.04 3.17 -4.69
N GLY A 17 4.66 1.91 -4.98
CA GLY A 17 5.19 0.73 -4.30
C GLY A 17 6.70 0.59 -4.47
N LYS A 18 7.21 0.79 -5.70
CA LYS A 18 8.65 0.85 -5.99
C LYS A 18 9.34 1.92 -5.15
N SER A 19 8.82 3.15 -5.17
CA SER A 19 9.40 4.26 -4.41
C SER A 19 9.42 4.01 -2.89
N ILE A 20 8.38 3.35 -2.36
CA ILE A 20 8.34 2.94 -0.96
C ILE A 20 9.44 1.91 -0.66
N ALA A 21 9.58 0.87 -1.51
CA ALA A 21 10.58 -0.18 -1.33
C ALA A 21 12.01 0.39 -1.35
N GLU A 22 12.32 1.22 -2.34
CA GLU A 22 13.62 1.90 -2.44
C GLU A 22 13.91 2.80 -1.23
N SER A 23 12.88 3.54 -0.76
CA SER A 23 13.02 4.45 0.39
C SER A 23 13.24 3.70 1.71
N PHE A 24 12.61 2.55 1.92
CA PHE A 24 12.87 1.68 3.07
C PHE A 24 14.29 1.11 3.03
N ALA A 25 14.71 0.60 1.87
CA ALA A 25 16.06 0.05 1.71
C ALA A 25 17.15 1.10 1.97
N ALA A 26 16.94 2.34 1.52
CA ALA A 26 17.84 3.46 1.79
C ALA A 26 17.97 3.79 3.29
N GLN A 27 16.99 3.38 4.13
CA GLN A 27 17.03 3.53 5.58
C GLN A 27 17.57 2.28 6.31
N GLY A 28 18.08 1.27 5.57
CA GLY A 28 18.66 0.05 6.14
C GLY A 28 17.62 -1.03 6.49
N THR A 29 16.38 -0.91 6.01
CA THR A 29 15.34 -1.94 6.17
C THR A 29 15.54 -3.03 5.13
N THR A 30 15.42 -4.31 5.52
CA THR A 30 15.29 -5.42 4.56
C THR A 30 13.90 -5.38 3.95
N VAL A 31 13.80 -5.31 2.63
CA VAL A 31 12.52 -5.12 1.92
C VAL A 31 12.20 -6.30 1.04
N ILE A 32 11.04 -6.90 1.24
CA ILE A 32 10.45 -7.83 0.29
C ILE A 32 9.66 -7.01 -0.73
N ALA A 33 10.21 -6.87 -1.92
CA ALA A 33 9.55 -6.22 -3.05
C ALA A 33 8.65 -7.23 -3.74
N ALA A 34 7.38 -7.27 -3.33
CA ALA A 34 6.39 -8.23 -3.81
C ALA A 34 5.56 -7.61 -4.95
N ASP A 35 5.51 -8.27 -6.10
CA ASP A 35 4.74 -7.81 -7.27
C ASP A 35 4.22 -9.00 -8.08
N LEU A 36 3.14 -8.78 -8.84
CA LEU A 36 2.65 -9.76 -9.81
C LEU A 36 3.68 -9.98 -10.94
N ASP A 37 4.34 -8.90 -11.38
CA ASP A 37 5.45 -8.93 -12.32
C ASP A 37 6.77 -9.07 -11.56
N LEU A 38 7.23 -10.31 -11.44
CA LEU A 38 8.52 -10.62 -10.78
C LEU A 38 9.71 -9.88 -11.42
N ASP A 39 9.69 -9.68 -12.73
CA ASP A 39 10.80 -9.00 -13.40
C ASP A 39 10.79 -7.49 -13.12
N ALA A 40 9.62 -6.90 -12.90
CA ALA A 40 9.53 -5.54 -12.37
C ALA A 40 10.05 -5.44 -10.93
N ALA A 41 9.72 -6.40 -10.08
CA ALA A 41 10.26 -6.48 -8.72
C ALA A 41 11.80 -6.65 -8.72
N LYS A 42 12.35 -7.46 -9.63
CA LYS A 42 13.81 -7.60 -9.79
C LYS A 42 14.47 -6.29 -10.21
N ARG A 43 13.87 -5.54 -11.14
CA ARG A 43 14.38 -4.20 -11.49
C ARG A 43 14.38 -3.23 -10.32
N THR A 44 13.39 -3.33 -9.44
CA THR A 44 13.39 -2.54 -8.18
C THR A 44 14.52 -2.98 -7.25
N ALA A 45 14.82 -4.28 -7.18
CA ALA A 45 15.88 -4.82 -6.34
C ALA A 45 17.31 -4.40 -6.79
N GLU A 46 17.46 -3.97 -8.05
CA GLU A 46 18.74 -3.42 -8.54
C GLU A 46 19.16 -2.14 -7.78
N ALA A 47 18.23 -1.44 -7.13
CA ALA A 47 18.51 -0.22 -6.39
C ALA A 47 19.32 -0.45 -5.10
N ALA A 48 19.14 -1.59 -4.42
CA ALA A 48 19.86 -1.90 -3.19
C ALA A 48 19.85 -3.41 -2.87
N PRO A 49 20.97 -3.95 -2.32
CA PRO A 49 21.04 -5.36 -1.92
C PRO A 49 20.03 -5.77 -0.82
N ALA A 50 19.51 -4.80 -0.09
CA ALA A 50 18.50 -5.03 0.95
C ALA A 50 17.09 -5.29 0.38
N ILE A 51 16.89 -5.22 -0.94
CA ILE A 51 15.60 -5.47 -1.59
C ILE A 51 15.61 -6.89 -2.16
N VAL A 52 14.68 -7.72 -1.68
CA VAL A 52 14.48 -9.11 -2.12
C VAL A 52 13.22 -9.17 -2.98
N PRO A 53 13.33 -9.45 -4.30
CA PRO A 53 12.17 -9.52 -5.18
C PRO A 53 11.42 -10.85 -5.02
N MET A 54 10.10 -10.79 -4.86
CA MET A 54 9.23 -11.97 -4.79
C MET A 54 7.97 -11.76 -5.62
N SER A 55 7.41 -12.87 -6.15
CA SER A 55 6.16 -12.82 -6.93
C SER A 55 4.96 -13.02 -6.00
N VAL A 56 3.88 -12.23 -6.24
CA VAL A 56 2.59 -12.42 -5.59
C VAL A 56 1.45 -11.86 -6.44
N ASP A 57 0.38 -12.62 -6.59
CA ASP A 57 -0.92 -12.09 -6.95
C ASP A 57 -1.73 -11.86 -5.66
N VAL A 58 -1.91 -10.62 -5.26
CA VAL A 58 -2.65 -10.29 -4.03
C VAL A 58 -4.13 -10.68 -4.10
N ALA A 59 -4.68 -10.87 -5.31
CA ALA A 59 -6.04 -11.35 -5.50
C ALA A 59 -6.17 -12.88 -5.27
N ASP A 60 -5.06 -13.64 -5.37
CA ASP A 60 -5.02 -15.07 -5.13
C ASP A 60 -4.43 -15.37 -3.74
N ARG A 61 -5.30 -15.87 -2.86
CA ARG A 61 -4.93 -16.22 -1.49
C ARG A 61 -3.81 -17.26 -1.42
N ALA A 62 -3.75 -18.22 -2.34
CA ALA A 62 -2.73 -19.24 -2.31
C ALA A 62 -1.33 -18.68 -2.58
N THR A 63 -1.20 -17.73 -3.50
CA THR A 63 0.08 -17.04 -3.75
C THR A 63 0.50 -16.15 -2.59
N VAL A 64 -0.45 -15.54 -1.88
CA VAL A 64 -0.18 -14.75 -0.67
C VAL A 64 0.32 -15.63 0.48
N ASP A 65 -0.28 -16.83 0.68
CA ASP A 65 0.18 -17.76 1.68
C ASP A 65 1.58 -18.31 1.36
N ALA A 66 1.86 -18.60 0.09
CA ALA A 66 3.19 -19.02 -0.36
C ALA A 66 4.24 -17.90 -0.14
N LEU A 67 3.88 -16.64 -0.42
CA LEU A 67 4.75 -15.49 -0.13
C LEU A 67 5.06 -15.40 1.37
N ARG A 68 4.04 -15.50 2.24
CA ARG A 68 4.23 -15.48 3.70
C ARG A 68 5.19 -16.58 4.14
N ASP A 69 5.01 -17.79 3.66
CA ASP A 69 5.82 -18.95 4.04
C ASP A 69 7.29 -18.75 3.62
N ALA A 70 7.52 -18.30 2.39
CA ALA A 70 8.86 -17.99 1.89
C ALA A 70 9.52 -16.84 2.70
N VAL A 71 8.81 -15.74 2.94
CA VAL A 71 9.34 -14.61 3.73
C VAL A 71 9.71 -15.07 5.13
N THR A 72 8.82 -15.83 5.78
CA THR A 72 9.06 -16.28 7.16
C THR A 72 10.24 -17.25 7.25
N ALA A 73 10.41 -18.13 6.27
CA ALA A 73 11.49 -19.10 6.24
C ALA A 73 12.85 -18.49 5.91
N ASP A 74 12.89 -17.58 4.93
CA ASP A 74 14.16 -17.09 4.35
C ASP A 74 14.65 -15.79 5.00
N VAL A 75 13.73 -14.96 5.54
CA VAL A 75 14.06 -13.61 6.04
C VAL A 75 13.61 -13.41 7.49
N GLY A 76 12.43 -13.90 7.86
CA GLY A 76 11.87 -13.76 9.20
C GLY A 76 10.47 -13.16 9.21
N VAL A 77 9.92 -12.94 10.41
CA VAL A 77 8.62 -12.31 10.58
C VAL A 77 8.74 -10.81 10.29
N PRO A 78 7.97 -10.23 9.35
CA PRO A 78 8.07 -8.82 9.05
C PRO A 78 7.50 -7.93 10.17
N ASP A 79 8.14 -6.79 10.39
CA ASP A 79 7.66 -5.73 11.29
C ASP A 79 6.69 -4.78 10.56
N ILE A 80 6.83 -4.67 9.24
CA ILE A 80 6.14 -3.68 8.42
C ILE A 80 5.45 -4.40 7.25
N LEU A 81 4.15 -4.16 7.10
CA LEU A 81 3.36 -4.57 5.95
C LEU A 81 2.81 -3.34 5.24
N VAL A 82 3.18 -3.15 3.97
CA VAL A 82 2.65 -2.08 3.12
C VAL A 82 1.85 -2.66 1.97
N ASN A 83 0.55 -2.45 2.00
CA ASN A 83 -0.37 -2.85 0.93
C ASN A 83 -0.45 -1.72 -0.11
N ALA A 84 0.45 -1.74 -1.12
CA ALA A 84 0.50 -0.73 -2.16
C ALA A 84 0.08 -1.27 -3.55
N ALA A 85 -0.15 -2.56 -3.70
CA ALA A 85 -0.73 -3.12 -4.92
C ALA A 85 -2.12 -2.52 -5.19
N GLY A 86 -2.35 -2.14 -6.44
CA GLY A 86 -3.62 -1.59 -6.86
C GLY A 86 -3.74 -1.53 -8.37
N TRP A 87 -4.96 -1.60 -8.86
CA TRP A 87 -5.27 -1.53 -10.28
C TRP A 87 -6.64 -0.89 -10.49
N ASP A 88 -6.75 -0.04 -11.51
CA ASP A 88 -8.01 0.52 -11.96
C ASP A 88 -7.94 0.89 -13.45
N ARG A 89 -9.11 1.11 -14.03
CA ARG A 89 -9.30 1.72 -15.34
C ARG A 89 -10.51 2.66 -15.24
N THR A 90 -10.30 3.93 -15.50
CA THR A 90 -11.38 4.92 -15.49
C THR A 90 -12.41 4.62 -16.57
N ASP A 91 -13.66 4.42 -16.18
CA ASP A 91 -14.82 4.26 -17.07
C ASP A 91 -16.11 4.68 -16.35
N GLN A 92 -17.15 4.95 -17.11
CA GLN A 92 -18.46 5.25 -16.52
C GLN A 92 -19.05 3.99 -15.86
N PHE A 93 -19.70 4.15 -14.72
CA PHE A 93 -20.29 3.04 -13.98
C PHE A 93 -21.24 2.17 -14.82
N LEU A 94 -22.01 2.79 -15.71
CA LEU A 94 -22.96 2.07 -16.59
C LEU A 94 -22.27 1.17 -17.63
N ASN A 95 -20.97 1.35 -17.89
CA ASN A 95 -20.18 0.53 -18.79
C ASN A 95 -19.42 -0.59 -18.04
N ALA A 96 -19.43 -0.57 -16.71
CA ALA A 96 -18.68 -1.53 -15.93
C ALA A 96 -19.29 -2.95 -16.05
N THR A 97 -18.47 -3.92 -16.42
CA THR A 97 -18.87 -5.33 -16.40
C THR A 97 -18.66 -5.94 -15.01
N THR A 98 -19.32 -7.07 -14.76
CA THR A 98 -19.14 -7.83 -13.52
C THR A 98 -17.68 -8.23 -13.32
N GLU A 99 -17.02 -8.73 -14.36
CA GLU A 99 -15.63 -9.17 -14.32
C GLU A 99 -14.67 -8.02 -13.99
N PHE A 100 -14.95 -6.82 -14.54
CA PHE A 100 -14.20 -5.62 -14.19
C PHE A 100 -14.37 -5.28 -12.71
N ALA A 101 -15.62 -5.29 -12.22
CA ALA A 101 -15.92 -4.99 -10.84
C ALA A 101 -15.26 -5.99 -9.87
N GLU A 102 -15.37 -7.28 -10.17
CA GLU A 102 -14.74 -8.35 -9.39
C GLU A 102 -13.21 -8.19 -9.35
N LYS A 103 -12.58 -7.91 -10.50
CA LYS A 103 -11.13 -7.67 -10.56
C LYS A 103 -10.69 -6.45 -9.72
N VAL A 104 -11.42 -5.33 -9.82
CA VAL A 104 -11.13 -4.14 -9.02
C VAL A 104 -11.22 -4.44 -7.52
N VAL A 105 -12.28 -5.11 -7.10
CA VAL A 105 -12.49 -5.48 -5.69
C VAL A 105 -11.45 -6.49 -5.22
N ALA A 106 -11.16 -7.52 -6.02
CA ALA A 106 -10.19 -8.55 -5.68
C ALA A 106 -8.79 -7.96 -5.41
N ILE A 107 -8.32 -7.08 -6.29
CA ILE A 107 -6.99 -6.48 -6.13
C ILE A 107 -6.98 -5.40 -5.03
N ASN A 108 -7.92 -4.43 -5.09
CA ASN A 108 -7.83 -3.21 -4.29
C ASN A 108 -8.40 -3.35 -2.88
N TYR A 109 -9.27 -4.35 -2.62
CA TYR A 109 -9.85 -4.59 -1.30
C TYR A 109 -9.49 -5.96 -0.73
N LEU A 110 -9.76 -7.06 -1.45
CA LEU A 110 -9.43 -8.39 -0.95
C LEU A 110 -7.91 -8.60 -0.86
N GLY A 111 -7.11 -8.02 -1.74
CA GLY A 111 -5.65 -8.05 -1.66
C GLY A 111 -5.12 -7.61 -0.30
N PRO A 112 -5.42 -6.39 0.19
CA PRO A 112 -5.09 -5.96 1.55
C PRO A 112 -5.63 -6.88 2.66
N VAL A 113 -6.83 -7.46 2.48
CA VAL A 113 -7.41 -8.42 3.43
C VAL A 113 -6.59 -9.72 3.45
N HIS A 114 -6.24 -10.27 2.28
CA HIS A 114 -5.42 -11.48 2.18
C HIS A 114 -4.05 -11.29 2.81
N MET A 115 -3.37 -10.18 2.48
CA MET A 115 -2.05 -9.85 3.03
C MET A 115 -2.12 -9.69 4.55
N ALA A 116 -3.09 -8.93 5.08
CA ALA A 116 -3.25 -8.78 6.51
C ALA A 116 -3.54 -10.13 7.20
N SER A 117 -4.44 -10.94 6.65
CA SER A 117 -4.77 -12.27 7.20
C SER A 117 -3.58 -13.22 7.20
N ALA A 118 -2.66 -13.11 6.23
CA ALA A 118 -1.49 -13.96 6.14
C ALA A 118 -0.39 -13.55 7.11
N PHE A 119 -0.10 -12.25 7.24
CA PHE A 119 1.06 -11.76 7.97
C PHE A 119 0.78 -11.37 9.42
N LEU A 120 -0.44 -10.88 9.75
CA LEU A 120 -0.77 -10.48 11.12
C LEU A 120 -0.62 -11.59 12.15
N PRO A 121 -0.97 -12.87 11.90
CA PRO A 121 -0.78 -13.92 12.90
C PRO A 121 0.67 -14.05 13.38
N GLY A 122 1.65 -14.02 12.47
CA GLY A 122 3.07 -14.05 12.84
C GLY A 122 3.51 -12.80 13.61
N MET A 123 3.02 -11.61 13.22
CA MET A 123 3.28 -10.37 13.96
C MET A 123 2.67 -10.39 15.37
N VAL A 124 1.48 -10.99 15.53
CA VAL A 124 0.83 -11.16 16.83
C VAL A 124 1.64 -12.13 17.71
N GLU A 125 2.11 -13.24 17.17
CA GLU A 125 2.98 -14.17 17.89
C GLU A 125 4.28 -13.47 18.33
N ALA A 126 4.95 -12.75 17.42
CA ALA A 126 6.15 -11.97 17.72
C ALA A 126 5.92 -10.92 18.82
N SER A 127 4.69 -10.41 18.98
CA SER A 127 4.36 -9.41 20.00
C SER A 127 4.48 -9.90 21.44
N THR A 128 4.60 -11.19 21.65
CA THR A 128 4.83 -11.81 22.96
C THR A 128 6.28 -11.70 23.45
N SER A 129 7.22 -11.37 22.56
CA SER A 129 8.62 -11.15 22.89
C SER A 129 8.85 -9.79 23.55
N ASP A 130 9.74 -9.74 24.54
CA ASP A 130 10.17 -8.50 25.19
C ASP A 130 10.91 -7.55 24.24
N ASP A 131 11.55 -8.10 23.21
CA ASP A 131 12.28 -7.34 22.18
C ASP A 131 11.36 -6.75 21.09
N TRP A 132 10.05 -7.07 21.12
CA TRP A 132 9.11 -6.60 20.12
C TRP A 132 8.94 -5.07 20.13
N GLN A 133 9.36 -4.43 19.06
CA GLN A 133 9.27 -2.97 18.89
C GLN A 133 7.94 -2.48 18.32
N GLY A 134 6.99 -3.40 18.12
CA GLY A 134 5.66 -3.14 17.55
C GLY A 134 5.63 -3.29 16.03
N GLY A 135 4.47 -3.72 15.53
CA GLY A 135 4.23 -3.89 14.09
C GLY A 135 3.61 -2.65 13.44
N ARG A 136 3.73 -2.56 12.14
CA ARG A 136 3.21 -1.46 11.32
C ARG A 136 2.50 -2.01 10.09
N VAL A 137 1.23 -1.67 9.92
CA VAL A 137 0.48 -1.94 8.68
C VAL A 137 0.10 -0.61 8.06
N ILE A 138 0.49 -0.39 6.83
CA ILE A 138 0.18 0.81 6.08
C ILE A 138 -0.54 0.43 4.79
N ASN A 139 -1.77 0.88 4.65
CA ASN A 139 -2.59 0.59 3.47
C ASN A 139 -2.61 1.80 2.53
N LEU A 140 -2.27 1.59 1.26
CA LEU A 140 -2.48 2.58 0.22
C LEU A 140 -3.96 2.54 -0.20
N ALA A 141 -4.73 3.50 0.32
CA ALA A 141 -6.09 3.75 -0.12
C ALA A 141 -6.09 4.69 -1.35
N SER A 142 -6.96 5.68 -1.37
CA SER A 142 -7.02 6.73 -2.39
C SER A 142 -7.89 7.88 -1.89
N ASP A 143 -7.65 9.08 -2.36
CA ASP A 143 -8.59 10.20 -2.18
C ASP A 143 -9.96 9.88 -2.80
N ALA A 144 -10.01 9.13 -3.91
CA ALA A 144 -11.27 8.62 -4.45
C ALA A 144 -12.09 7.82 -3.41
N GLY A 145 -11.44 7.05 -2.53
CA GLY A 145 -12.08 6.33 -1.44
C GLY A 145 -12.57 7.23 -0.30
N ARG A 146 -12.09 8.47 -0.20
CA ARG A 146 -12.54 9.45 0.81
C ARG A 146 -13.74 10.27 0.36
N VAL A 147 -13.75 10.72 -0.90
CA VAL A 147 -14.72 11.72 -1.38
C VAL A 147 -15.49 11.26 -2.62
N GLY A 148 -15.19 10.07 -3.14
CA GLY A 148 -15.70 9.61 -4.43
C GLY A 148 -14.92 10.18 -5.61
N SER A 149 -15.02 9.52 -6.76
CA SER A 149 -14.43 9.98 -8.03
C SER A 149 -15.29 9.51 -9.19
N ALA A 150 -15.71 10.45 -10.04
CA ALA A 150 -16.47 10.11 -11.23
C ALA A 150 -15.60 9.28 -12.19
N GLY A 151 -16.16 8.17 -12.69
CA GLY A 151 -15.44 7.22 -13.54
C GLY A 151 -14.59 6.20 -12.79
N GLU A 152 -14.54 6.26 -11.45
CA GLU A 152 -13.81 5.33 -10.58
C GLU A 152 -14.71 4.75 -9.48
N THR A 153 -16.00 4.63 -9.73
CA THR A 153 -17.02 4.32 -8.70
C THR A 153 -16.72 3.05 -7.93
N ILE A 154 -16.34 1.96 -8.62
CA ILE A 154 -16.06 0.67 -7.99
C ILE A 154 -14.72 0.74 -7.23
N TYR A 155 -13.72 1.36 -7.83
CA TYR A 155 -12.43 1.59 -7.20
C TYR A 155 -12.55 2.46 -5.94
N ALA A 156 -13.32 3.56 -6.01
CA ALA A 156 -13.60 4.41 -4.86
C ALA A 156 -14.27 3.62 -3.73
N GLY A 157 -15.23 2.76 -4.05
CA GLY A 157 -15.86 1.86 -3.09
C GLY A 157 -14.85 0.90 -2.44
N ALA A 158 -14.00 0.25 -3.24
CA ALA A 158 -12.95 -0.65 -2.75
C ALA A 158 -11.96 0.09 -1.84
N LYS A 159 -11.49 1.28 -2.24
CA LYS A 159 -10.55 2.09 -1.45
C LYS A 159 -11.21 2.71 -0.21
N GLY A 160 -12.50 3.02 -0.24
CA GLY A 160 -13.30 3.36 0.94
C GLY A 160 -13.38 2.19 1.92
N GLY A 161 -13.55 0.97 1.41
CA GLY A 161 -13.48 -0.26 2.19
C GLY A 161 -12.12 -0.44 2.89
N VAL A 162 -11.00 -0.15 2.21
CA VAL A 162 -9.65 -0.19 2.80
C VAL A 162 -9.50 0.81 3.95
N ILE A 163 -10.10 2.00 3.82
CA ILE A 163 -10.09 3.00 4.91
C ILE A 163 -10.83 2.45 6.13
N ALA A 164 -12.01 1.85 5.94
CA ALA A 164 -12.79 1.26 7.02
C ALA A 164 -12.06 0.04 7.65
N LEU A 165 -11.49 -0.85 6.82
CA LEU A 165 -10.66 -1.98 7.22
C LEU A 165 -9.50 -1.51 8.11
N SER A 166 -8.78 -0.48 7.70
CA SER A 166 -7.64 0.07 8.46
C SER A 166 -8.05 0.53 9.86
N LYS A 167 -9.19 1.21 9.98
CA LYS A 167 -9.72 1.69 11.26
C LYS A 167 -10.17 0.55 12.17
N SER A 168 -10.76 -0.50 11.62
CA SER A 168 -11.21 -1.68 12.37
C SER A 168 -10.01 -2.49 12.87
N LEU A 169 -9.07 -2.81 11.98
CA LEU A 169 -7.83 -3.52 12.34
C LEU A 169 -6.99 -2.73 13.37
N ALA A 170 -6.95 -1.40 13.26
CA ALA A 170 -6.26 -0.57 14.24
C ALA A 170 -6.75 -0.80 15.68
N ARG A 171 -8.07 -0.99 15.86
CA ARG A 171 -8.66 -1.28 17.18
C ARG A 171 -8.34 -2.69 17.66
N GLU A 172 -8.43 -3.69 16.78
CA GLU A 172 -8.19 -5.08 17.12
C GLU A 172 -6.71 -5.36 17.42
N MET A 173 -5.81 -4.72 16.67
CA MET A 173 -4.37 -4.96 16.73
C MET A 173 -3.64 -4.13 17.80
N ALA A 174 -4.29 -3.12 18.37
CA ALA A 174 -3.69 -2.19 19.35
C ALA A 174 -3.07 -2.90 20.55
N ARG A 175 -3.72 -3.95 21.08
CA ARG A 175 -3.22 -4.73 22.23
C ARG A 175 -1.90 -5.46 21.95
N TYR A 176 -1.57 -5.67 20.67
CA TYR A 176 -0.34 -6.30 20.22
C TYR A 176 0.74 -5.27 19.83
N ARG A 177 0.50 -3.98 20.11
CA ARG A 177 1.37 -2.88 19.68
C ARG A 177 1.57 -2.82 18.16
N ILE A 178 0.56 -3.24 17.38
CA ILE A 178 0.54 -3.13 15.93
C ILE A 178 -0.32 -1.94 15.54
N THR A 179 0.27 -0.95 14.87
CA THR A 179 -0.48 0.19 14.33
C THR A 179 -0.95 -0.11 12.90
N VAL A 180 -2.13 0.38 12.56
CA VAL A 180 -2.69 0.26 11.21
C VAL A 180 -3.15 1.63 10.74
N ASN A 181 -2.57 2.15 9.66
CA ASN A 181 -2.89 3.46 9.11
C ASN A 181 -3.11 3.39 7.60
N ALA A 182 -3.75 4.40 7.03
CA ALA A 182 -3.99 4.50 5.60
C ALA A 182 -3.40 5.80 5.03
N VAL A 183 -2.75 5.69 3.88
CA VAL A 183 -2.33 6.82 3.05
C VAL A 183 -3.24 6.87 1.83
N CYS A 184 -3.76 8.04 1.52
CA CYS A 184 -4.67 8.30 0.40
C CYS A 184 -3.98 9.21 -0.61
N PRO A 185 -3.33 8.66 -1.65
CA PRO A 185 -2.78 9.48 -2.72
C PRO A 185 -3.90 10.15 -3.52
N GLY A 186 -3.64 11.38 -3.94
CA GLY A 186 -4.28 11.99 -5.09
C GLY A 186 -3.55 11.62 -6.39
N PRO A 187 -3.76 12.36 -7.49
CA PRO A 187 -3.09 12.13 -8.75
C PRO A 187 -1.57 12.17 -8.60
N THR A 188 -0.93 11.03 -8.88
CA THR A 188 0.52 10.81 -8.67
C THR A 188 1.14 10.37 -10.00
N ASP A 189 2.33 10.86 -10.31
CA ASP A 189 3.07 10.53 -11.53
C ASP A 189 3.57 9.08 -11.49
N THR A 190 2.75 8.17 -11.99
CA THR A 190 2.97 6.73 -12.02
C THR A 190 2.57 6.16 -13.38
N PRO A 191 3.03 4.96 -13.75
CA PRO A 191 2.57 4.30 -14.98
C PRO A 191 1.05 4.16 -15.05
N LEU A 192 0.39 3.89 -13.92
CA LEU A 192 -1.09 3.79 -13.83
C LEU A 192 -1.76 5.13 -14.21
N PHE A 193 -1.25 6.25 -13.71
CA PHE A 193 -1.76 7.58 -14.04
C PHE A 193 -1.44 7.97 -15.49
N GLN A 194 -0.24 7.66 -15.96
CA GLN A 194 0.18 7.99 -17.34
C GLN A 194 -0.63 7.23 -18.41
N ALA A 195 -1.21 6.09 -18.06
CA ALA A 195 -2.11 5.35 -18.95
C ALA A 195 -3.50 6.01 -19.12
N GLN A 196 -3.83 7.06 -18.36
CA GLN A 196 -5.10 7.79 -18.45
C GLN A 196 -5.12 8.72 -19.67
N PRO A 197 -6.31 9.04 -20.21
CA PRO A 197 -6.45 10.00 -21.33
C PRO A 197 -5.87 11.38 -20.99
N ASP A 198 -5.18 12.01 -21.94
CA ASP A 198 -4.50 13.31 -21.73
C ASP A 198 -5.44 14.41 -21.23
N LYS A 199 -6.66 14.49 -21.77
CA LYS A 199 -7.67 15.45 -21.33
C LYS A 199 -8.01 15.29 -19.83
N LEU A 200 -8.07 14.06 -19.34
CA LEU A 200 -8.32 13.77 -17.92
C LEU A 200 -7.13 14.18 -17.06
N LYS A 201 -5.90 13.82 -17.51
CA LYS A 201 -4.65 14.20 -16.83
C LYS A 201 -4.54 15.72 -16.65
N GLU A 202 -4.78 16.48 -17.73
CA GLU A 202 -4.77 17.95 -17.69
C GLU A 202 -5.82 18.53 -16.74
N ALA A 203 -7.05 17.98 -16.77
CA ALA A 203 -8.13 18.42 -15.89
C ALA A 203 -7.79 18.18 -14.41
N LEU A 204 -7.22 17.01 -14.09
CA LEU A 204 -6.81 16.68 -12.73
C LEU A 204 -5.67 17.60 -12.24
N VAL A 205 -4.64 17.85 -13.06
CA VAL A 205 -3.56 18.79 -12.69
C VAL A 205 -4.09 20.19 -12.45
N LYS A 206 -5.07 20.65 -13.26
CA LYS A 206 -5.74 21.95 -13.03
C LYS A 206 -6.56 21.99 -11.74
N ALA A 207 -7.11 20.89 -11.31
CA ALA A 207 -7.90 20.80 -10.07
C ALA A 207 -7.01 20.81 -8.81
N ILE A 208 -5.79 20.29 -8.88
CA ILE A 208 -4.86 20.26 -7.74
C ILE A 208 -4.41 21.71 -7.41
N PRO A 209 -4.58 22.20 -6.15
CA PRO A 209 -4.10 23.51 -5.75
C PRO A 209 -2.59 23.74 -6.01
N PHE A 210 -1.76 22.71 -5.80
CA PHE A 210 -0.31 22.76 -6.11
C PHE A 210 0.01 22.75 -7.61
N ARG A 211 -0.99 22.58 -8.51
CA ARG A 211 -0.86 22.65 -9.97
C ARG A 211 0.14 21.68 -10.56
N ARG A 212 0.39 20.57 -9.91
CA ARG A 212 1.23 19.46 -10.38
C ARG A 212 0.78 18.14 -9.79
N LEU A 213 1.21 17.06 -10.39
CA LEU A 213 1.10 15.72 -9.80
C LEU A 213 2.00 15.60 -8.58
N ALA A 214 1.62 14.70 -7.67
CA ALA A 214 2.56 14.23 -6.65
C ALA A 214 3.63 13.36 -7.33
N ARG A 215 4.86 13.41 -6.82
CA ARG A 215 5.87 12.39 -7.15
C ARG A 215 5.66 11.16 -6.26
N PRO A 216 6.05 9.96 -6.72
CA PRO A 216 5.96 8.74 -5.91
C PRO A 216 6.66 8.84 -4.54
N ASP A 217 7.79 9.54 -4.46
CA ASP A 217 8.54 9.76 -3.21
C ASP A 217 7.78 10.65 -2.21
N GLU A 218 6.95 11.58 -2.69
CA GLU A 218 6.10 12.41 -1.83
C GLU A 218 4.97 11.58 -1.19
N VAL A 219 4.52 10.50 -1.85
CA VAL A 219 3.57 9.55 -1.29
C VAL A 219 4.27 8.55 -0.37
N ALA A 220 5.51 8.15 -0.67
CA ALA A 220 6.30 7.26 0.17
C ALA A 220 6.62 7.91 1.54
N ALA A 221 6.82 9.22 1.60
CA ALA A 221 7.21 9.92 2.83
C ALA A 221 6.27 9.66 4.04
N PRO A 222 4.94 9.84 3.96
CA PRO A 222 4.05 9.50 5.07
C PRO A 222 3.97 7.99 5.36
N VAL A 223 4.23 7.11 4.39
CA VAL A 223 4.33 5.67 4.63
C VAL A 223 5.52 5.37 5.53
N LEU A 224 6.69 5.92 5.23
CA LEU A 224 7.88 5.79 6.06
C LEU A 224 7.68 6.41 7.45
N PHE A 225 7.00 7.55 7.54
CA PHE A 225 6.65 8.16 8.82
C PHE A 225 5.78 7.21 9.66
N PHE A 226 4.69 6.65 9.10
CA PHE A 226 3.83 5.71 9.83
C PHE A 226 4.56 4.41 10.21
N ALA A 227 5.55 3.99 9.43
CA ALA A 227 6.38 2.84 9.74
C ALA A 227 7.44 3.12 10.83
N SER A 228 7.73 4.38 11.11
CA SER A 228 8.79 4.78 12.04
C SER A 228 8.35 4.70 13.50
N PRO A 229 9.31 4.63 14.46
CA PRO A 229 9.01 4.75 15.89
C PRO A 229 8.31 6.06 16.28
N MET A 230 8.48 7.13 15.50
CA MET A 230 7.82 8.43 15.73
C MET A 230 6.30 8.35 15.64
N ALA A 231 5.77 7.38 14.91
CA ALA A 231 4.33 7.13 14.76
C ALA A 231 3.80 6.01 15.69
N SER A 232 4.57 5.59 16.70
CA SER A 232 4.21 4.45 17.56
C SER A 232 2.89 4.63 18.34
N PHE A 233 2.43 5.86 18.51
CA PHE A 233 1.14 6.17 19.15
C PHE A 233 0.07 6.66 18.17
N ILE A 234 0.30 6.46 16.86
CA ILE A 234 -0.61 6.87 15.79
C ILE A 234 -1.18 5.62 15.12
N THR A 235 -2.48 5.37 15.28
CA THR A 235 -3.18 4.24 14.66
C THR A 235 -4.58 4.63 14.23
N GLY A 236 -5.12 3.97 13.21
CA GLY A 236 -6.45 4.24 12.64
C GLY A 236 -6.54 5.57 11.86
N GLN A 237 -5.41 6.19 11.54
CA GLN A 237 -5.40 7.47 10.85
C GLN A 237 -5.42 7.30 9.33
N VAL A 238 -6.00 8.31 8.69
CA VAL A 238 -6.15 8.38 7.22
C VAL A 238 -5.63 9.73 6.77
N ILE A 239 -4.55 9.73 6.01
CA ILE A 239 -3.91 10.96 5.53
C ILE A 239 -3.96 11.05 4.01
N SER A 240 -4.39 12.20 3.47
CA SER A 240 -4.33 12.51 2.04
C SER A 240 -2.96 13.09 1.66
N VAL A 241 -2.46 12.64 0.51
CA VAL A 241 -1.26 13.19 -0.15
C VAL A 241 -1.66 13.64 -1.55
N SER A 242 -2.24 14.84 -1.66
CA SER A 242 -2.96 15.28 -2.86
C SER A 242 -2.69 16.71 -3.30
N GLY A 243 -1.73 17.40 -2.67
CA GLY A 243 -1.45 18.80 -3.00
C GLY A 243 -2.65 19.74 -2.77
N GLY A 244 -3.53 19.37 -1.81
CA GLY A 244 -4.72 20.14 -1.46
C GLY A 244 -5.97 19.79 -2.29
N LEU A 245 -5.93 18.80 -3.18
CA LEU A 245 -7.11 18.39 -3.96
C LEU A 245 -8.25 17.89 -3.06
N THR A 246 -7.90 17.13 -2.02
CA THR A 246 -8.85 16.60 -1.04
C THR A 246 -8.49 17.07 0.36
N MET A 247 -9.46 17.68 1.04
CA MET A 247 -9.36 18.17 2.42
C MET A 247 -10.54 17.60 3.22
N ALA A 248 -10.59 16.26 3.31
CA ALA A 248 -11.65 15.57 4.06
C ALA A 248 -11.19 15.32 5.50
N GLY A 249 -12.03 15.71 6.47
CA GLY A 249 -11.84 15.45 7.91
C GLY A 249 -12.11 13.99 8.30
#